data_445f46f497e3fd5b3ac69a9e1e820019
#
_entry.id   445f46f497e3fd5b3ac69a9e1e820019
#
_cell.length_a   1.000
_cell.length_b   1.000
_cell.length_c   1.000
_cell.angle_alpha   90.00
_cell.angle_beta   90.00
_cell.angle_gamma   90.00
#
_symmetry.space_group_name_H-M   'P 1'
#
loop_
_entity.id
_entity.type
_entity.pdbx_description
1 polymer ?
#
loop_
_entity_poly.entity_id
_entity_poly.type
_entity_poly.pdbx_seq_one_letter_code
_entity_poly.pdbx_strand_id
1 'polypeptide(L)'
;MRFLSTRGQTPPLGFSDAVATGLAPDGGLYLPESLPDLTGDLPRLAALDYPALCADFLARFATDIPPDTLRALVAASYPRFTHPDIAPLRTLRPGLHVLELFHGPTLAFKDFALQLLGELYGHQCRVRREAINVLGATSGDTGAAAIHGLLGRPGTAIFILYPYGRVSPLQERQMACTGAANVHALAIDGTFDDAQTALKEILDRKSVV
;
A
#
# COMPACT_ATOMS: atom_id res chain seq x y z
N MET A 1 3.87 0.09 19.58
CA MET A 1 2.58 0.68 19.14
C MET A 1 1.59 -0.44 18.91
N ARG A 2 0.37 -0.33 19.42
CA ARG A 2 -0.72 -1.29 19.15
C ARG A 2 -1.73 -0.65 18.19
N PHE A 3 -2.42 -1.51 17.44
CA PHE A 3 -3.45 -1.11 16.49
C PHE A 3 -4.78 -1.73 16.90
N LEU A 4 -5.81 -0.91 16.98
CA LEU A 4 -7.15 -1.25 17.44
C LEU A 4 -8.11 -1.27 16.25
N SER A 5 -9.06 -2.22 16.25
CA SER A 5 -10.16 -2.18 15.29
C SER A 5 -11.09 -0.99 15.58
N THR A 6 -11.53 -0.30 14.53
CA THR A 6 -12.53 0.78 14.64
C THR A 6 -13.88 0.31 15.17
N ARG A 7 -14.16 -1.00 15.16
CA ARG A 7 -15.36 -1.61 15.76
C ARG A 7 -15.13 -2.16 17.16
N GLY A 8 -13.87 -2.24 17.62
CA GLY A 8 -13.50 -2.56 18.98
C GLY A 8 -13.77 -4.00 19.44
N GLN A 9 -14.10 -4.92 18.51
CA GLN A 9 -14.44 -6.31 18.85
C GLN A 9 -13.30 -7.30 18.57
N THR A 10 -12.16 -6.79 18.07
CA THR A 10 -10.99 -7.60 17.73
C THR A 10 -9.84 -7.25 18.67
N PRO A 11 -9.05 -8.23 19.12
CA PRO A 11 -7.85 -7.97 19.92
C PRO A 11 -6.87 -7.03 19.22
N PRO A 12 -6.16 -6.16 19.97
CA PRO A 12 -5.13 -5.30 19.41
C PRO A 12 -4.00 -6.09 18.74
N LEU A 13 -3.47 -5.57 17.63
CA LEU A 13 -2.35 -6.17 16.88
C LEU A 13 -1.13 -5.25 16.91
N GLY A 14 0.06 -5.81 16.62
CA GLY A 14 1.24 -5.08 16.21
C GLY A 14 1.09 -4.55 14.77
N PHE A 15 2.01 -3.69 14.35
CA PHE A 15 2.00 -3.11 13.00
C PHE A 15 2.06 -4.18 11.92
N SER A 16 3.00 -5.12 12.03
CA SER A 16 3.20 -6.18 11.04
C SER A 16 1.97 -7.06 10.88
N ASP A 17 1.30 -7.40 11.99
CA ASP A 17 0.08 -8.20 11.97
C ASP A 17 -1.11 -7.42 11.40
N ALA A 18 -1.25 -6.15 11.77
CA ALA A 18 -2.30 -5.29 11.23
C ALA A 18 -2.17 -5.11 9.71
N VAL A 19 -0.93 -4.91 9.20
CA VAL A 19 -0.65 -4.83 7.76
C VAL A 19 -0.97 -6.14 7.04
N ALA A 20 -0.59 -7.30 7.62
CA ALA A 20 -0.86 -8.60 7.00
C ALA A 20 -2.35 -8.97 6.98
N THR A 21 -3.07 -8.59 8.04
CA THR A 21 -4.50 -8.88 8.18
C THR A 21 -5.35 -7.98 7.26
N GLY A 22 -4.95 -6.71 7.10
CA GLY A 22 -5.67 -5.71 6.32
C GLY A 22 -6.95 -5.25 7.02
N LEU A 23 -8.05 -5.99 6.87
CA LEU A 23 -9.31 -5.74 7.58
C LEU A 23 -9.38 -6.56 8.87
N ALA A 24 -9.88 -5.95 9.94
CA ALA A 24 -10.13 -6.67 11.18
C ALA A 24 -11.26 -7.70 10.99
N PRO A 25 -11.22 -8.87 11.69
CA PRO A 25 -12.27 -9.89 11.62
C PRO A 25 -13.69 -9.37 11.90
N ASP A 26 -13.80 -8.30 12.69
CA ASP A 26 -15.08 -7.63 12.96
C ASP A 26 -15.53 -6.67 11.83
N GLY A 27 -14.77 -6.61 10.72
CA GLY A 27 -15.00 -5.73 9.58
C GLY A 27 -14.59 -4.27 9.81
N GLY A 28 -13.85 -3.99 10.89
CA GLY A 28 -13.27 -2.68 11.17
C GLY A 28 -11.93 -2.48 10.45
N LEU A 29 -11.42 -1.24 10.51
CA LEU A 29 -10.07 -0.87 10.11
C LEU A 29 -9.17 -0.85 11.35
N TYR A 30 -7.87 -1.13 11.16
CA TYR A 30 -6.89 -0.98 12.23
C TYR A 30 -6.35 0.44 12.27
N LEU A 31 -6.48 1.09 13.42
CA LEU A 31 -5.91 2.41 13.74
C LEU A 31 -4.92 2.29 14.91
N PRO A 32 -3.85 3.11 14.93
CA PRO A 32 -2.96 3.15 16.08
C PRO A 32 -3.73 3.61 17.34
N GLU A 33 -3.43 3.00 18.48
CA GLU A 33 -4.11 3.36 19.75
C GLU A 33 -3.80 4.78 20.22
N SER A 34 -2.72 5.38 19.73
CA SER A 34 -2.33 6.77 20.00
C SER A 34 -1.56 7.34 18.81
N LEU A 35 -1.68 8.65 18.61
CA LEU A 35 -0.88 9.38 17.63
C LEU A 35 0.34 10.00 18.32
N PRO A 36 1.55 9.82 17.77
CA PRO A 36 2.74 10.47 18.33
C PRO A 36 2.67 11.99 18.14
N ASP A 37 3.06 12.74 19.16
CA ASP A 37 3.27 14.19 19.03
C ASP A 37 4.56 14.45 18.26
N LEU A 38 4.47 15.18 17.16
CA LEU A 38 5.58 15.53 16.28
C LEU A 38 5.98 17.00 16.41
N THR A 39 5.31 17.79 17.23
CA THR A 39 5.48 19.25 17.29
C THR A 39 6.95 19.64 17.54
N GLY A 40 7.61 18.99 18.49
CA GLY A 40 9.02 19.22 18.81
C GLY A 40 10.00 18.72 17.74
N ASP A 41 9.60 17.81 16.88
CA ASP A 41 10.43 17.18 15.85
C ASP A 41 10.38 17.89 14.49
N LEU A 42 9.40 18.78 14.26
CA LEU A 42 9.16 19.39 12.95
C LEU A 42 10.40 20.00 12.30
N PRO A 43 11.28 20.78 13.02
CA PRO A 43 12.46 21.34 12.40
C PRO A 43 13.46 20.28 11.91
N ARG A 44 13.60 19.18 12.66
CA ARG A 44 14.46 18.04 12.28
C ARG A 44 13.88 17.29 11.10
N LEU A 45 12.58 16.99 11.13
CA LEU A 45 11.88 16.27 10.06
C LEU A 45 11.90 17.04 8.73
N ALA A 46 11.77 18.36 8.79
CA ALA A 46 11.82 19.23 7.61
C ALA A 46 13.18 19.25 6.90
N ALA A 47 14.24 18.81 7.57
CA ALA A 47 15.59 18.72 6.98
C ALA A 47 15.89 17.36 6.33
N LEU A 48 14.97 16.39 6.43
CA LEU A 48 15.15 15.06 5.86
C LEU A 48 14.71 15.02 4.40
N ASP A 49 15.36 14.17 3.61
CA ASP A 49 14.82 13.75 2.31
C ASP A 49 13.59 12.83 2.50
N TYR A 50 12.86 12.58 1.41
CA TYR A 50 11.62 11.81 1.49
C TYR A 50 11.80 10.39 2.08
N PRO A 51 12.79 9.56 1.67
CA PRO A 51 13.00 8.25 2.26
C PRO A 51 13.34 8.29 3.76
N ALA A 52 14.20 9.21 4.18
CA ALA A 52 14.56 9.36 5.59
C ALA A 52 13.36 9.83 6.42
N LEU A 53 12.58 10.79 5.91
CA LEU A 53 11.34 11.26 6.55
C LEU A 53 10.32 10.12 6.67
N CYS A 54 10.12 9.35 5.61
CA CYS A 54 9.20 8.21 5.59
C CYS A 54 9.62 7.16 6.62
N ALA A 55 10.89 6.79 6.68
CA ALA A 55 11.41 5.82 7.63
C ALA A 55 11.29 6.30 9.09
N ASP A 56 11.62 7.56 9.37
CA ASP A 56 11.49 8.17 10.70
C ASP A 56 10.02 8.20 11.16
N PHE A 57 9.13 8.63 10.26
CA PHE A 57 7.70 8.67 10.56
C PHE A 57 7.15 7.27 10.85
N LEU A 58 7.43 6.31 9.97
CA LEU A 58 6.94 4.93 10.11
C LEU A 58 7.50 4.21 11.35
N ALA A 59 8.74 4.51 11.77
CA ALA A 59 9.33 3.90 12.97
C ALA A 59 8.53 4.18 14.25
N ARG A 60 7.72 5.23 14.26
CA ARG A 60 6.82 5.57 15.39
C ARG A 60 5.63 4.63 15.48
N PHE A 61 5.25 4.01 14.37
CA PHE A 61 4.12 3.09 14.26
C PHE A 61 4.57 1.64 14.13
N ALA A 62 5.56 1.36 13.30
CA ALA A 62 6.09 0.03 13.02
C ALA A 62 7.12 -0.41 14.07
N THR A 63 6.73 -0.39 15.36
CA THR A 63 7.63 -0.64 16.49
C THR A 63 8.07 -2.10 16.64
N ASP A 64 7.46 -3.01 15.89
CA ASP A 64 7.78 -4.43 15.80
C ASP A 64 8.73 -4.78 14.62
N ILE A 65 9.14 -3.78 13.83
CA ILE A 65 10.15 -3.92 12.77
C ILE A 65 11.44 -3.23 13.22
N PRO A 66 12.60 -3.91 13.19
CA PRO A 66 13.87 -3.27 13.53
C PRO A 66 14.13 -2.03 12.66
N PRO A 67 14.63 -0.93 13.24
CA PRO A 67 14.81 0.34 12.52
C PRO A 67 15.66 0.24 11.24
N ASP A 68 16.73 -0.56 11.26
CA ASP A 68 17.57 -0.77 10.07
C ASP A 68 16.80 -1.51 8.96
N THR A 69 16.00 -2.50 9.33
CA THR A 69 15.13 -3.22 8.40
C THR A 69 14.10 -2.26 7.79
N LEU A 70 13.45 -1.43 8.62
CA LEU A 70 12.47 -0.47 8.14
C LEU A 70 13.08 0.53 7.17
N ARG A 71 14.28 1.07 7.47
CA ARG A 71 15.02 1.94 6.54
C ARG A 71 15.33 1.26 5.22
N ALA A 72 15.74 0.00 5.25
CA ALA A 72 16.02 -0.76 4.03
C ALA A 72 14.75 -0.99 3.18
N LEU A 73 13.61 -1.30 3.81
CA LEU A 73 12.32 -1.46 3.11
C LEU A 73 11.87 -0.14 2.46
N VAL A 74 11.98 0.97 3.17
CA VAL A 74 11.66 2.29 2.64
C VAL A 74 12.59 2.65 1.47
N ALA A 75 13.89 2.45 1.61
CA ALA A 75 14.85 2.72 0.54
C ALA A 75 14.59 1.86 -0.71
N ALA A 76 14.13 0.62 -0.56
CA ALA A 76 13.78 -0.26 -1.67
C ALA A 76 12.46 0.11 -2.36
N SER A 77 11.60 0.91 -1.72
CA SER A 77 10.27 1.25 -2.23
C SER A 77 10.28 2.29 -3.35
N TYR A 78 11.23 3.21 -3.36
CA TYR A 78 11.18 4.41 -4.21
C TYR A 78 12.15 4.50 -5.40
N PRO A 79 12.98 3.49 -5.74
CA PRO A 79 13.91 3.60 -6.88
C PRO A 79 13.23 3.74 -8.25
N ARG A 80 11.93 3.42 -8.35
CA ARG A 80 11.15 3.56 -9.58
C ARG A 80 10.51 4.93 -9.77
N PHE A 81 10.65 5.82 -8.77
CA PHE A 81 10.16 7.19 -8.90
C PHE A 81 11.10 7.99 -9.79
N THR A 82 10.53 8.80 -10.67
CA THR A 82 11.27 9.50 -11.74
C THR A 82 11.83 10.85 -11.31
N HIS A 83 11.38 11.38 -10.15
CA HIS A 83 11.88 12.64 -9.60
C HIS A 83 12.80 12.37 -8.39
N PRO A 84 13.98 13.03 -8.29
CA PRO A 84 14.93 12.80 -7.19
C PRO A 84 14.34 13.09 -5.80
N ASP A 85 13.47 14.08 -5.69
CA ASP A 85 12.81 14.41 -4.41
C ASP A 85 11.59 13.51 -4.13
N ILE A 86 11.24 12.58 -5.02
CA ILE A 86 10.12 11.64 -4.93
C ILE A 86 8.75 12.35 -4.86
N ALA A 87 8.56 13.28 -3.92
CA ALA A 87 7.38 14.10 -3.74
C ALA A 87 7.76 15.59 -3.72
N PRO A 88 8.14 16.19 -4.86
CA PRO A 88 8.58 17.58 -4.89
C PRO A 88 7.44 18.55 -4.56
N LEU A 89 7.78 19.60 -3.81
CA LEU A 89 6.88 20.73 -3.53
C LEU A 89 7.19 21.87 -4.48
N ARG A 90 6.30 22.14 -5.43
CA ARG A 90 6.45 23.20 -6.43
C ARG A 90 5.70 24.46 -6.01
N THR A 91 6.42 25.56 -5.88
CA THR A 91 5.80 26.86 -5.63
C THR A 91 5.31 27.48 -6.93
N LEU A 92 4.01 27.72 -7.05
CA LEU A 92 3.40 28.37 -8.21
C LEU A 92 3.44 29.91 -8.08
N ARG A 93 3.21 30.40 -6.85
CA ARG A 93 3.30 31.84 -6.46
C ARG A 93 3.43 31.93 -4.95
N PRO A 94 3.78 33.08 -4.38
CA PRO A 94 3.83 33.26 -2.93
C PRO A 94 2.54 32.79 -2.23
N GLY A 95 2.68 31.88 -1.27
CA GLY A 95 1.57 31.29 -0.51
C GLY A 95 0.77 30.21 -1.25
N LEU A 96 1.17 29.82 -2.49
CA LEU A 96 0.52 28.74 -3.23
C LEU A 96 1.55 27.70 -3.67
N HIS A 97 1.41 26.49 -3.15
CA HIS A 97 2.31 25.40 -3.42
C HIS A 97 1.51 24.18 -3.90
N VAL A 98 2.14 23.36 -4.76
CA VAL A 98 1.61 22.08 -5.25
C VAL A 98 2.58 20.98 -4.85
N LEU A 99 2.08 19.98 -4.13
CA LEU A 99 2.80 18.75 -3.87
C LEU A 99 2.53 17.79 -5.02
N GLU A 100 3.57 17.45 -5.80
CA GLU A 100 3.44 16.59 -6.96
C GLU A 100 3.52 15.13 -6.54
N LEU A 101 2.45 14.35 -6.72
CA LEU A 101 2.33 12.96 -6.30
C LEU A 101 2.20 11.98 -7.48
N PHE A 102 2.71 12.34 -8.65
CA PHE A 102 2.58 11.56 -9.88
C PHE A 102 3.93 11.06 -10.46
N HIS A 103 4.98 11.06 -9.68
CA HIS A 103 6.31 10.61 -10.11
C HIS A 103 6.58 9.12 -9.91
N GLY A 104 5.60 8.37 -9.42
CA GLY A 104 5.69 6.92 -9.25
C GLY A 104 5.46 6.12 -10.55
N PRO A 105 5.65 4.80 -10.51
CA PRO A 105 5.63 3.93 -11.69
C PRO A 105 4.28 3.89 -12.43
N THR A 106 3.17 4.19 -11.75
CA THR A 106 1.83 4.22 -12.38
C THR A 106 1.26 5.63 -12.51
N LEU A 107 2.04 6.65 -12.13
CA LEU A 107 1.68 8.06 -12.15
C LEU A 107 0.51 8.42 -11.21
N ALA A 108 0.16 7.52 -10.29
CA ALA A 108 -0.87 7.72 -9.30
C ALA A 108 -0.26 7.98 -7.91
N PHE A 109 -0.89 8.85 -7.11
CA PHE A 109 -0.45 9.11 -5.73
C PHE A 109 -0.41 7.84 -4.86
N LYS A 110 -1.16 6.82 -5.25
CA LYS A 110 -1.21 5.51 -4.58
C LYS A 110 0.10 4.74 -4.66
N ASP A 111 0.97 5.06 -5.60
CA ASP A 111 2.30 4.48 -5.70
C ASP A 111 3.11 4.65 -4.40
N PHE A 112 2.96 5.80 -3.72
CA PHE A 112 3.69 6.08 -2.48
C PHE A 112 3.45 5.00 -1.41
N ALA A 113 2.20 4.65 -1.18
CA ALA A 113 1.85 3.64 -0.18
C ALA A 113 2.02 2.21 -0.70
N LEU A 114 1.64 1.95 -1.95
CA LEU A 114 1.57 0.58 -2.47
C LEU A 114 2.94 0.01 -2.85
N GLN A 115 3.92 0.84 -3.25
CA GLN A 115 5.30 0.38 -3.39
C GLN A 115 5.88 -0.06 -2.04
N LEU A 116 5.65 0.72 -0.98
CA LEU A 116 6.08 0.36 0.37
C LEU A 116 5.33 -0.87 0.91
N LEU A 117 4.02 -0.97 0.69
CA LEU A 117 3.23 -2.14 1.09
C LEU A 117 3.78 -3.43 0.46
N GLY A 118 4.21 -3.36 -0.81
CA GLY A 118 4.85 -4.48 -1.47
C GLY A 118 6.16 -4.91 -0.79
N GLU A 119 7.01 -3.96 -0.33
CA GLU A 119 8.22 -4.27 0.44
C GLU A 119 7.88 -4.89 1.80
N LEU A 120 6.87 -4.36 2.49
CA LEU A 120 6.40 -4.89 3.77
C LEU A 120 5.88 -6.32 3.62
N TYR A 121 5.07 -6.62 2.61
CA TYR A 121 4.59 -7.98 2.34
C TYR A 121 5.74 -8.93 1.99
N GLY A 122 6.66 -8.52 1.13
CA GLY A 122 7.84 -9.32 0.81
C GLY A 122 8.70 -9.61 2.04
N HIS A 123 8.84 -8.64 2.96
CA HIS A 123 9.50 -8.84 4.25
C HIS A 123 8.76 -9.86 5.11
N GLN A 124 7.44 -9.73 5.25
CA GLN A 124 6.63 -10.65 6.05
C GLN A 124 6.65 -12.07 5.51
N CYS A 125 6.56 -12.26 4.19
CA CYS A 125 6.68 -13.58 3.57
C CYS A 125 8.01 -14.26 3.94
N ARG A 126 9.11 -13.50 3.96
CA ARG A 126 10.43 -14.03 4.35
C ARG A 126 10.50 -14.39 5.84
N VAL A 127 9.98 -13.51 6.71
CA VAL A 127 10.06 -13.71 8.17
C VAL A 127 9.14 -14.84 8.62
N ARG A 128 7.93 -14.90 8.11
CA ARG A 128 6.92 -15.91 8.49
C ARG A 128 7.05 -17.22 7.72
N ARG A 129 7.75 -17.21 6.59
CA ARG A 129 7.83 -18.32 5.63
C ARG A 129 6.44 -18.73 5.12
N GLU A 130 5.57 -17.77 4.92
CA GLU A 130 4.20 -17.92 4.47
C GLU A 130 3.99 -17.11 3.19
N ALA A 131 3.12 -17.60 2.31
CA ALA A 131 2.71 -16.86 1.12
C ALA A 131 1.56 -15.90 1.47
N ILE A 132 1.54 -14.74 0.81
CA ILE A 132 0.46 -13.74 0.92
C ILE A 132 -0.24 -13.62 -0.41
N ASN A 133 -1.55 -13.90 -0.43
CA ASN A 133 -2.42 -13.64 -1.56
C ASN A 133 -3.16 -12.33 -1.33
N VAL A 134 -3.00 -11.38 -2.26
CA VAL A 134 -3.68 -10.09 -2.23
C VAL A 134 -4.82 -10.12 -3.23
N LEU A 135 -6.02 -9.83 -2.76
CA LEU A 135 -7.21 -9.71 -3.60
C LEU A 135 -7.73 -8.27 -3.54
N GLY A 136 -7.97 -7.68 -4.68
CA GLY A 136 -8.45 -6.31 -4.79
C GLY A 136 -9.47 -6.11 -5.90
N ALA A 137 -10.36 -5.13 -5.71
CA ALA A 137 -11.23 -4.59 -6.76
C ALA A 137 -10.82 -3.15 -7.05
N THR A 138 -10.84 -2.76 -8.31
CA THR A 138 -10.37 -1.43 -8.72
C THR A 138 -11.22 -0.82 -9.82
N SER A 139 -11.24 0.51 -9.84
CA SER A 139 -11.72 1.31 -10.97
C SER A 139 -10.58 1.79 -11.89
N GLY A 140 -9.32 1.34 -11.62
CA GLY A 140 -8.17 1.62 -12.46
C GLY A 140 -6.87 1.87 -11.68
N ASP A 141 -6.64 3.06 -11.17
CA ASP A 141 -5.36 3.54 -10.61
C ASP A 141 -4.88 2.76 -9.38
N THR A 142 -5.78 2.39 -8.47
CA THR A 142 -5.43 1.62 -7.26
C THR A 142 -4.92 0.23 -7.63
N GLY A 143 -5.60 -0.45 -8.56
CA GLY A 143 -5.18 -1.78 -9.02
C GLY A 143 -3.85 -1.75 -9.73
N ALA A 144 -3.64 -0.77 -10.61
CA ALA A 144 -2.36 -0.57 -11.29
C ALA A 144 -1.21 -0.36 -10.28
N ALA A 145 -1.38 0.54 -9.31
CA ALA A 145 -0.37 0.81 -8.29
C ALA A 145 -0.11 -0.41 -7.37
N ALA A 146 -1.14 -1.18 -6.99
CA ALA A 146 -1.01 -2.39 -6.18
C ALA A 146 -0.24 -3.49 -6.93
N ILE A 147 -0.57 -3.71 -8.20
CA ILE A 147 0.14 -4.65 -9.07
C ILE A 147 1.61 -4.26 -9.17
N HIS A 148 1.93 -3.00 -9.46
CA HIS A 148 3.32 -2.55 -9.55
C HIS A 148 4.09 -2.64 -8.23
N GLY A 149 3.42 -2.48 -7.10
CA GLY A 149 4.01 -2.68 -5.77
C GLY A 149 4.38 -4.13 -5.48
N LEU A 150 3.62 -5.09 -6.01
CA LEU A 150 3.79 -6.53 -5.77
C LEU A 150 4.44 -7.29 -6.93
N LEU A 151 4.72 -6.60 -8.03
CA LEU A 151 5.25 -7.17 -9.27
C LEU A 151 6.52 -8.00 -9.03
N GLY A 152 6.45 -9.30 -9.33
CA GLY A 152 7.60 -10.20 -9.24
C GLY A 152 8.12 -10.48 -7.83
N ARG A 153 7.39 -10.12 -6.76
CA ARG A 153 7.83 -10.35 -5.38
C ARG A 153 7.64 -11.81 -4.99
N PRO A 154 8.70 -12.49 -4.52
CA PRO A 154 8.60 -13.86 -4.04
C PRO A 154 7.63 -14.00 -2.87
N GLY A 155 6.85 -15.09 -2.88
CA GLY A 155 5.88 -15.39 -1.82
C GLY A 155 4.60 -14.57 -1.88
N THR A 156 4.41 -13.72 -2.89
CA THR A 156 3.16 -12.96 -3.07
C THR A 156 2.48 -13.34 -4.37
N ALA A 157 1.14 -13.36 -4.36
CA ALA A 157 0.31 -13.34 -5.56
C ALA A 157 -0.74 -12.24 -5.43
N ILE A 158 -1.02 -11.54 -6.53
CA ILE A 158 -2.01 -10.47 -6.55
C ILE A 158 -3.07 -10.74 -7.61
N PHE A 159 -4.33 -10.66 -7.19
CA PHE A 159 -5.53 -10.83 -8.00
C PHE A 159 -6.31 -9.51 -7.97
N ILE A 160 -6.45 -8.87 -9.13
CA ILE A 160 -7.18 -7.60 -9.25
C ILE A 160 -8.37 -7.78 -10.17
N LEU A 161 -9.57 -7.56 -9.62
CA LEU A 161 -10.81 -7.51 -10.39
C LEU A 161 -11.05 -6.08 -10.86
N TYR A 162 -11.34 -5.91 -12.15
CA TYR A 162 -11.69 -4.62 -12.72
C TYR A 162 -12.82 -4.74 -13.75
N PRO A 163 -13.67 -3.72 -13.92
CA PRO A 163 -14.79 -3.76 -14.88
C PRO A 163 -14.27 -3.64 -16.32
N TYR A 164 -14.62 -4.63 -17.17
CA TYR A 164 -14.22 -4.67 -18.57
C TYR A 164 -14.71 -3.43 -19.32
N GLY A 165 -13.81 -2.80 -20.07
CA GLY A 165 -14.13 -1.62 -20.89
C GLY A 165 -14.50 -0.35 -20.09
N ARG A 166 -14.37 -0.35 -18.75
CA ARG A 166 -14.71 0.79 -17.87
C ARG A 166 -13.51 1.39 -17.13
N VAL A 167 -12.32 0.95 -17.44
CA VAL A 167 -11.04 1.54 -17.02
C VAL A 167 -10.36 2.19 -18.22
N SER A 168 -9.48 3.16 -17.98
CA SER A 168 -8.77 3.77 -19.11
C SER A 168 -7.83 2.76 -19.79
N PRO A 169 -7.59 2.87 -21.11
CA PRO A 169 -6.68 1.95 -21.81
C PRO A 169 -5.27 1.94 -21.23
N LEU A 170 -4.80 3.05 -20.67
CA LEU A 170 -3.51 3.14 -20.01
C LEU A 170 -3.50 2.29 -18.74
N GLN A 171 -4.49 2.46 -17.87
CA GLN A 171 -4.60 1.70 -16.60
C GLN A 171 -4.80 0.21 -16.84
N GLU A 172 -5.60 -0.17 -17.83
CA GLU A 172 -5.74 -1.57 -18.22
C GLU A 172 -4.41 -2.19 -18.63
N ARG A 173 -3.62 -1.50 -19.46
CA ARG A 173 -2.28 -1.96 -19.84
C ARG A 173 -1.33 -2.06 -18.65
N GLN A 174 -1.37 -1.09 -17.74
CA GLN A 174 -0.57 -1.13 -16.52
C GLN A 174 -0.88 -2.34 -15.65
N MET A 175 -2.12 -2.84 -15.68
CA MET A 175 -2.53 -4.03 -14.93
C MET A 175 -2.26 -5.34 -15.70
N ALA A 176 -2.71 -5.42 -16.96
CA ALA A 176 -2.77 -6.66 -17.71
C ALA A 176 -1.49 -7.01 -18.47
N CYS A 177 -0.61 -6.02 -18.77
CA CYS A 177 0.57 -6.23 -19.60
C CYS A 177 1.88 -6.35 -18.81
N THR A 178 1.84 -6.79 -17.55
CA THR A 178 3.04 -6.87 -16.70
C THR A 178 3.94 -8.06 -17.03
N GLY A 179 3.37 -9.16 -17.53
CA GLY A 179 4.07 -10.41 -17.80
C GLY A 179 4.59 -11.16 -16.58
N ALA A 180 4.29 -10.71 -15.35
CA ALA A 180 4.76 -11.34 -14.13
C ALA A 180 3.85 -12.49 -13.71
N ALA A 181 4.45 -13.64 -13.36
CA ALA A 181 3.72 -14.87 -13.03
C ALA A 181 2.85 -14.75 -11.75
N ASN A 182 3.15 -13.80 -10.88
CA ASN A 182 2.41 -13.58 -9.63
C ASN A 182 1.29 -12.52 -9.76
N VAL A 183 1.01 -12.02 -10.97
CA VAL A 183 0.00 -10.99 -11.24
C VAL A 183 -1.15 -11.57 -12.04
N HIS A 184 -2.36 -11.42 -11.52
CA HIS A 184 -3.60 -11.89 -12.13
C HIS A 184 -4.61 -10.73 -12.22
N ALA A 185 -4.64 -10.06 -13.37
CA ALA A 185 -5.62 -9.02 -13.66
C ALA A 185 -6.86 -9.66 -14.31
N LEU A 186 -8.01 -9.57 -13.65
CA LEU A 186 -9.25 -10.25 -14.03
C LEU A 186 -10.31 -9.22 -14.43
N ALA A 187 -10.59 -9.14 -15.72
CA ALA A 187 -11.68 -8.31 -16.23
C ALA A 187 -13.02 -9.01 -15.94
N ILE A 188 -13.97 -8.30 -15.35
CA ILE A 188 -15.31 -8.79 -15.11
C ILE A 188 -16.32 -8.06 -16.00
N ASP A 189 -17.35 -8.76 -16.42
CA ASP A 189 -18.51 -8.15 -17.10
C ASP A 189 -19.45 -7.57 -16.04
N GLY A 190 -19.29 -6.26 -15.76
CA GLY A 190 -20.02 -5.57 -14.70
C GLY A 190 -19.49 -4.18 -14.42
N THR A 191 -19.79 -3.69 -13.23
CA THR A 191 -19.37 -2.41 -12.70
C THR A 191 -18.27 -2.60 -11.65
N PHE A 192 -17.70 -1.49 -11.16
CA PHE A 192 -16.80 -1.52 -10.02
C PHE A 192 -17.48 -2.06 -8.74
N ASP A 193 -18.76 -1.74 -8.55
CA ASP A 193 -19.53 -2.22 -7.40
C ASP A 193 -19.76 -3.73 -7.46
N ASP A 194 -19.94 -4.30 -8.67
CA ASP A 194 -20.01 -5.75 -8.86
C ASP A 194 -18.68 -6.42 -8.51
N ALA A 195 -17.54 -5.82 -8.91
CA ALA A 195 -16.21 -6.29 -8.52
C ALA A 195 -16.01 -6.25 -7.00
N GLN A 196 -16.45 -5.19 -6.33
CA GLN A 196 -16.40 -5.09 -4.86
C GLN A 196 -17.29 -6.12 -4.17
N THR A 197 -18.46 -6.38 -4.71
CA THR A 197 -19.40 -7.38 -4.17
C THR A 197 -18.77 -8.76 -4.25
N ALA A 198 -18.25 -9.15 -5.40
CA ALA A 198 -17.54 -10.41 -5.57
C ALA A 198 -16.35 -10.55 -4.60
N LEU A 199 -15.56 -9.48 -4.42
CA LEU A 199 -14.46 -9.44 -3.46
C LEU A 199 -14.94 -9.71 -2.03
N LYS A 200 -16.00 -9.04 -1.58
CA LYS A 200 -16.57 -9.21 -0.24
C LYS A 200 -17.06 -10.64 -0.02
N GLU A 201 -17.78 -11.21 -1.00
CA GLU A 201 -18.25 -12.60 -0.92
C GLU A 201 -17.11 -13.61 -0.81
N ILE A 202 -15.98 -13.38 -1.52
CA ILE A 202 -14.80 -14.24 -1.42
C ILE A 202 -14.17 -14.13 -0.04
N LEU A 203 -14.07 -12.93 0.50
CA LEU A 203 -13.50 -12.69 1.83
C LEU A 203 -14.38 -13.27 2.95
N ASP A 204 -15.69 -13.16 2.83
CA ASP A 204 -16.65 -13.72 3.80
C ASP A 204 -16.61 -15.26 3.80
N ARG A 205 -16.42 -15.89 2.64
CA ARG A 205 -16.29 -17.35 2.53
C ARG A 205 -14.98 -17.89 3.09
N LYS A 206 -13.94 -17.08 3.20
CA LYS A 206 -12.64 -17.48 3.76
C LYS A 206 -12.70 -17.81 5.26
N SER A 207 -13.76 -17.42 5.94
CA SER A 207 -14.04 -17.78 7.34
C SER A 207 -14.64 -19.18 7.54
N VAL A 208 -14.81 -19.98 6.48
CA VAL A 208 -15.47 -21.29 6.50
C VAL A 208 -14.57 -22.46 6.07
N VAL A 209 -13.24 -22.20 5.86
CA VAL A 209 -12.27 -23.26 5.52
C VAL A 209 -11.20 -23.35 6.58
#